data_4ed9cdfb1e04bb6eefa29c8a44acba20
#
_entry.id   4ed9cdfb1e04bb6eefa29c8a44acba20
#
_cell.length_a   1.000
_cell.length_b   1.000
_cell.length_c   1.000
_cell.angle_alpha   90.00
_cell.angle_beta   90.00
_cell.angle_gamma   90.00
#
_symmetry.space_group_name_H-M   'P 1'
#
loop_
_entity.id
_entity.type
_entity.pdbx_description
1 polymer ?
#
loop_
_entity_poly.entity_id
_entity_poly.type
_entity_poly.pdbx_seq_one_letter_code
_entity_poly.pdbx_strand_id
1 'polypeptide(L)'
;ALRVYPGRALINSISLEKEKFEHLLPIARKYGAMFILLPLSDEGLPKNIDEKIRIIHTIMDRALELGFHKEDIVVDGLVATIGANKNAAIETLDTISYCHDQLELATICGLSNISFGLPERSYVNTAFLTIAVVVYIKITVGLFF
;
A
#
# COMPACT_ATOMS: atom_id res chain seq x y z
N ALA A 1 -1.13 18.12 14.75
CA ALA A 1 -1.55 18.47 13.39
C ALA A 1 -3.03 18.19 13.17
N LEU A 2 -3.55 16.95 13.39
CA LEU A 2 -4.95 16.55 13.08
C LEU A 2 -6.01 17.43 13.78
N ARG A 3 -5.75 17.93 14.99
CA ARG A 3 -6.70 18.79 15.74
C ARG A 3 -7.02 20.11 15.05
N VAL A 4 -6.14 20.60 14.22
CA VAL A 4 -6.24 21.94 13.58
C VAL A 4 -6.32 21.84 12.05
N TYR A 5 -6.29 20.64 11.51
CA TYR A 5 -6.40 20.44 10.06
C TYR A 5 -7.86 20.62 9.61
N PRO A 6 -8.14 21.52 8.66
CA PRO A 6 -9.53 21.92 8.34
C PRO A 6 -10.24 20.97 7.37
N GLY A 7 -9.73 19.76 7.15
CA GLY A 7 -10.29 18.79 6.22
C GLY A 7 -10.09 17.36 6.67
N ARG A 8 -10.37 16.41 5.77
CA ARG A 8 -10.10 14.99 6.00
C ARG A 8 -8.65 14.68 5.65
N ALA A 9 -7.84 14.37 6.65
CA ALA A 9 -6.42 14.08 6.46
C ALA A 9 -6.21 12.68 5.87
N LEU A 10 -5.17 12.54 5.04
CA LEU A 10 -4.60 11.24 4.67
C LEU A 10 -3.25 11.09 5.40
N ILE A 11 -3.18 10.17 6.34
CA ILE A 11 -1.95 9.93 7.11
C ILE A 11 -1.01 9.04 6.29
N ASN A 12 0.17 9.50 6.04
CA ASN A 12 1.24 8.75 5.37
C ASN A 12 2.37 8.50 6.37
N SER A 13 2.45 7.32 6.93
CA SER A 13 1.68 6.08 6.78
C SER A 13 1.52 5.39 8.13
N ILE A 14 0.65 4.38 8.19
CA ILE A 14 0.51 3.48 9.34
C ILE A 14 1.02 2.10 8.93
N SER A 15 1.96 1.57 9.72
CA SER A 15 2.59 0.25 9.55
C SER A 15 2.35 -0.59 10.80
N LEU A 16 2.77 -1.86 10.76
CA LEU A 16 2.68 -2.77 11.92
C LEU A 16 3.78 -2.48 12.98
N GLU A 17 4.53 -1.39 12.82
CA GLU A 17 5.41 -0.90 13.87
C GLU A 17 4.58 -0.51 15.09
N LYS A 18 4.96 -1.02 16.27
CA LYS A 18 4.16 -0.94 17.50
C LYS A 18 3.62 0.45 17.79
N GLU A 19 4.46 1.48 17.70
CA GLU A 19 4.07 2.86 18.00
C GLU A 19 2.99 3.37 17.04
N LYS A 20 3.09 3.07 15.77
CA LYS A 20 2.11 3.48 14.76
C LYS A 20 0.83 2.68 14.85
N PHE A 21 0.95 1.37 15.02
CA PHE A 21 -0.18 0.46 15.09
C PHE A 21 -1.04 0.67 16.34
N GLU A 22 -0.40 0.75 17.52
CA GLU A 22 -1.12 0.84 18.78
C GLU A 22 -1.60 2.26 19.11
N HIS A 23 -0.89 3.31 18.67
CA HIS A 23 -1.18 4.68 19.05
C HIS A 23 -1.72 5.53 17.90
N LEU A 24 -1.10 5.50 16.73
CA LEU A 24 -1.50 6.39 15.65
C LEU A 24 -2.80 5.95 14.98
N LEU A 25 -3.04 4.64 14.84
CA LEU A 25 -4.25 4.11 14.22
C LEU A 25 -5.53 4.54 14.98
N PRO A 26 -5.63 4.40 16.32
CA PRO A 26 -6.77 4.92 17.08
C PRO A 26 -6.92 6.45 16.99
N ILE A 27 -5.82 7.19 16.95
CA ILE A 27 -5.84 8.65 16.78
C ILE A 27 -6.39 9.00 15.39
N ALA A 28 -5.96 8.33 14.34
CA ALA A 28 -6.48 8.52 12.99
C ALA A 28 -8.00 8.34 12.94
N ARG A 29 -8.50 7.27 13.56
CA ARG A 29 -9.95 7.01 13.67
C ARG A 29 -10.69 8.12 14.43
N LYS A 30 -10.14 8.56 15.57
CA LYS A 30 -10.73 9.64 16.38
C LYS A 30 -10.98 10.92 15.60
N TYR A 31 -10.09 11.25 14.65
CA TYR A 31 -10.19 12.47 13.83
C TYR A 31 -10.79 12.22 12.43
N GLY A 32 -11.31 11.04 12.15
CA GLY A 32 -11.92 10.70 10.86
C GLY A 32 -10.93 10.76 9.69
N ALA A 33 -9.64 10.56 9.95
CA ALA A 33 -8.62 10.56 8.93
C ALA A 33 -8.63 9.27 8.12
N MET A 34 -8.24 9.35 6.85
CA MET A 34 -7.81 8.22 6.04
C MET A 34 -6.34 7.91 6.34
N PHE A 35 -5.87 6.74 5.97
CA PHE A 35 -4.44 6.42 6.09
C PHE A 35 -3.93 5.54 4.96
N ILE A 36 -2.63 5.70 4.68
CA ILE A 36 -1.89 4.78 3.84
C ILE A 36 -1.39 3.65 4.73
N LEU A 37 -1.83 2.42 4.42
CA LEU A 37 -1.35 1.20 5.03
C LEU A 37 -0.02 0.83 4.39
N LEU A 38 1.06 0.90 5.16
CA LEU A 38 2.40 0.52 4.72
C LEU A 38 2.74 -0.86 5.29
N PRO A 39 2.92 -1.91 4.46
CA PRO A 39 3.12 -3.27 4.93
C PRO A 39 4.55 -3.53 5.42
N LEU A 40 4.92 -2.81 6.49
CA LEU A 40 6.15 -2.94 7.26
C LEU A 40 5.84 -3.35 8.70
N SER A 41 6.80 -3.97 9.37
CA SER A 41 6.76 -4.30 10.79
C SER A 41 8.01 -3.80 11.51
N ASP A 42 8.10 -4.02 12.83
CA ASP A 42 9.32 -3.76 13.60
C ASP A 42 10.53 -4.59 13.12
N GLU A 43 10.29 -5.69 12.40
CA GLU A 43 11.34 -6.49 11.75
C GLU A 43 11.82 -5.90 10.42
N GLY A 44 11.18 -4.83 9.94
CA GLY A 44 11.50 -4.15 8.68
C GLY A 44 10.64 -4.60 7.51
N LEU A 45 11.28 -4.76 6.34
CA LEU A 45 10.62 -5.17 5.10
C LEU A 45 10.15 -6.63 5.16
N PRO A 46 8.96 -6.95 4.64
CA PRO A 46 8.49 -8.33 4.53
C PRO A 46 9.43 -9.16 3.66
N LYS A 47 9.67 -10.40 4.05
CA LYS A 47 10.59 -11.33 3.38
C LYS A 47 10.05 -11.86 2.05
N ASN A 48 8.73 -11.90 1.93
CA ASN A 48 8.01 -12.42 0.77
C ASN A 48 6.59 -11.85 0.70
N ILE A 49 5.86 -12.19 -0.36
CA ILE A 49 4.50 -11.72 -0.57
C ILE A 49 3.52 -12.22 0.50
N ASP A 50 3.68 -13.45 1.01
CA ASP A 50 2.78 -14.01 2.02
C ASP A 50 2.89 -13.24 3.33
N GLU A 51 4.10 -12.86 3.74
CA GLU A 51 4.31 -12.02 4.90
C GLU A 51 3.75 -10.61 4.69
N LYS A 52 3.93 -10.05 3.51
CA LYS A 52 3.36 -8.75 3.14
C LYS A 52 1.82 -8.77 3.24
N ILE A 53 1.18 -9.79 2.69
CA ILE A 53 -0.28 -9.98 2.75
C ILE A 53 -0.73 -10.15 4.20
N ARG A 54 -0.02 -10.94 5.01
CA ARG A 54 -0.33 -11.12 6.43
C ARG A 54 -0.29 -9.79 7.20
N ILE A 55 0.72 -8.94 6.95
CA ILE A 55 0.81 -7.61 7.57
C ILE A 55 -0.38 -6.74 7.15
N ILE A 56 -0.73 -6.76 5.85
CA ILE A 56 -1.88 -6.01 5.33
C ILE A 56 -3.17 -6.42 6.07
N HIS A 57 -3.44 -7.72 6.17
CA HIS A 57 -4.60 -8.23 6.90
C HIS A 57 -4.60 -7.78 8.35
N THR A 58 -3.48 -7.94 9.07
CA THR A 58 -3.38 -7.58 10.48
C THR A 58 -3.74 -6.10 10.72
N ILE A 59 -3.24 -5.20 9.88
CA ILE A 59 -3.53 -3.76 10.02
C ILE A 59 -4.97 -3.45 9.59
N MET A 60 -5.44 -4.04 8.48
CA MET A 60 -6.80 -3.85 7.96
C MET A 60 -7.84 -4.32 8.98
N ASP A 61 -7.71 -5.55 9.50
CA ASP A 61 -8.65 -6.13 10.45
C ASP A 61 -8.75 -5.26 11.70
N ARG A 62 -7.61 -4.81 12.22
CA ARG A 62 -7.59 -3.89 13.36
C ARG A 62 -8.24 -2.55 13.05
N ALA A 63 -8.03 -2.01 11.86
CA ALA A 63 -8.70 -0.78 11.43
C ALA A 63 -10.22 -0.96 11.38
N LEU A 64 -10.71 -2.05 10.78
CA LEU A 64 -12.13 -2.36 10.71
C LEU A 64 -12.75 -2.54 12.10
N GLU A 65 -12.06 -3.21 13.03
CA GLU A 65 -12.49 -3.31 14.45
C GLU A 65 -12.63 -1.95 15.13
N LEU A 66 -11.75 -0.99 14.80
CA LEU A 66 -11.82 0.37 15.31
C LEU A 66 -12.91 1.22 14.63
N GLY A 67 -13.60 0.66 13.63
CA GLY A 67 -14.70 1.31 12.93
C GLY A 67 -14.26 2.14 11.71
N PHE A 68 -13.09 1.91 11.14
CA PHE A 68 -12.75 2.38 9.80
C PHE A 68 -13.59 1.64 8.75
N HIS A 69 -13.77 2.26 7.61
CA HIS A 69 -14.31 1.62 6.42
C HIS A 69 -13.18 1.31 5.43
N LYS A 70 -13.40 0.42 4.48
CA LYS A 70 -12.40 0.08 3.46
C LYS A 70 -11.95 1.30 2.65
N GLU A 71 -12.87 2.23 2.40
CA GLU A 71 -12.62 3.48 1.68
C GLU A 71 -11.68 4.44 2.44
N ASP A 72 -11.42 4.18 3.72
CA ASP A 72 -10.50 4.96 4.55
C ASP A 72 -9.06 4.48 4.42
N ILE A 73 -8.85 3.32 3.78
CA ILE A 73 -7.59 2.59 3.73
C ILE A 73 -7.06 2.61 2.30
N VAL A 74 -5.83 3.06 2.12
CA VAL A 74 -5.08 2.98 0.86
C VAL A 74 -3.83 2.15 1.09
N VAL A 75 -3.66 1.02 0.42
CA VAL A 75 -2.51 0.14 0.64
C VAL A 75 -1.33 0.57 -0.23
N ASP A 76 -0.16 0.79 0.38
CA ASP A 76 1.08 0.97 -0.37
C ASP A 76 1.59 -0.38 -0.85
N GLY A 77 1.74 -0.54 -2.17
CA GLY A 77 2.26 -1.77 -2.78
C GLY A 77 3.70 -2.11 -2.40
N LEU A 78 4.38 -1.18 -1.70
CA LEU A 78 5.75 -1.34 -1.20
C LEU A 78 6.72 -1.75 -2.32
N VAL A 79 6.99 -0.80 -3.22
CA VAL A 79 7.88 -1.01 -4.36
C VAL A 79 9.33 -1.07 -3.89
N ALA A 80 9.97 -2.22 -4.06
CA ALA A 80 11.41 -2.37 -3.93
C ALA A 80 12.12 -2.15 -5.28
N THR A 81 13.43 -1.87 -5.26
CA THR A 81 14.20 -1.73 -6.50
C THR A 81 14.52 -3.08 -7.13
N ILE A 82 14.34 -3.18 -8.45
CA ILE A 82 14.73 -4.38 -9.20
C ILE A 82 16.26 -4.61 -9.20
N GLY A 83 17.04 -3.58 -8.87
CA GLY A 83 18.49 -3.72 -8.66
C GLY A 83 18.87 -4.58 -7.46
N ALA A 84 18.02 -4.62 -6.43
CA ALA A 84 18.22 -5.44 -5.22
C ALA A 84 17.42 -6.76 -5.25
N ASN A 85 16.22 -6.72 -5.82
CA ASN A 85 15.35 -7.90 -5.93
C ASN A 85 14.74 -7.98 -7.34
N LYS A 86 15.16 -8.97 -8.12
CA LYS A 86 14.67 -9.18 -9.50
C LYS A 86 13.16 -9.39 -9.60
N ASN A 87 12.53 -9.87 -8.53
CA ASN A 87 11.09 -10.12 -8.47
C ASN A 87 10.30 -8.92 -7.94
N ALA A 88 10.95 -7.83 -7.56
CA ALA A 88 10.31 -6.67 -6.92
C ALA A 88 9.09 -6.14 -7.70
N ALA A 89 9.20 -6.07 -9.02
CA ALA A 89 8.09 -5.62 -9.87
C ALA A 89 6.89 -6.57 -9.78
N ILE A 90 7.12 -7.87 -9.91
CA ILE A 90 6.09 -8.91 -9.87
C ILE A 90 5.41 -8.91 -8.49
N GLU A 91 6.20 -8.95 -7.41
CA GLU A 91 5.68 -8.92 -6.05
C GLU A 91 4.82 -7.68 -5.75
N THR A 92 5.19 -6.53 -6.31
CA THR A 92 4.39 -5.31 -6.17
C THR A 92 3.08 -5.41 -6.95
N LEU A 93 3.12 -5.89 -8.19
CA LEU A 93 1.93 -6.06 -9.03
C LEU A 93 0.96 -7.10 -8.44
N ASP A 94 1.48 -8.21 -7.94
CA ASP A 94 0.68 -9.23 -7.26
C ASP A 94 0.03 -8.68 -5.98
N THR A 95 0.76 -7.84 -5.23
CA THR A 95 0.21 -7.14 -4.05
C THR A 95 -0.94 -6.22 -4.45
N ILE A 96 -0.77 -5.42 -5.50
CA ILE A 96 -1.81 -4.51 -6.03
C ILE A 96 -3.04 -5.30 -6.48
N SER A 97 -2.85 -6.35 -7.28
CA SER A 97 -3.95 -7.23 -7.70
C SER A 97 -4.68 -7.86 -6.53
N TYR A 98 -3.94 -8.39 -5.57
CA TYR A 98 -4.54 -9.00 -4.38
C TYR A 98 -5.37 -8.00 -3.57
N CYS A 99 -4.84 -6.81 -3.31
CA CYS A 99 -5.55 -5.77 -2.56
C CYS A 99 -6.83 -5.33 -3.29
N HIS A 100 -6.76 -5.19 -4.62
CA HIS A 100 -7.91 -4.80 -5.41
C HIS A 100 -8.96 -5.93 -5.51
N ASP A 101 -8.53 -7.15 -5.90
CA ASP A 101 -9.45 -8.24 -6.26
C ASP A 101 -10.03 -8.96 -5.05
N GLN A 102 -9.22 -9.13 -4.01
CA GLN A 102 -9.61 -9.93 -2.86
C GLN A 102 -10.06 -9.06 -1.67
N LEU A 103 -9.44 -7.89 -1.51
CA LEU A 103 -9.72 -7.02 -0.37
C LEU A 103 -10.63 -5.83 -0.72
N GLU A 104 -10.79 -5.50 -2.00
CA GLU A 104 -11.52 -4.32 -2.49
C GLU A 104 -10.97 -3.02 -1.89
N LEU A 105 -9.63 -2.93 -1.78
CA LEU A 105 -8.92 -1.76 -1.25
C LEU A 105 -8.26 -0.95 -2.37
N ALA A 106 -8.28 0.37 -2.20
CA ALA A 106 -7.47 1.26 -3.03
C ALA A 106 -5.98 1.04 -2.79
N THR A 107 -5.16 1.21 -3.82
CA THR A 107 -3.71 1.03 -3.74
C THR A 107 -2.96 2.26 -4.22
N ILE A 108 -1.76 2.44 -3.69
CA ILE A 108 -0.78 3.44 -4.11
C ILE A 108 0.60 2.78 -4.19
N CYS A 109 1.50 3.33 -4.99
CA CYS A 109 2.89 2.85 -5.01
C CYS A 109 3.88 3.98 -5.28
N GLY A 110 5.06 3.87 -4.67
CA GLY A 110 6.20 4.75 -4.91
C GLY A 110 6.91 4.36 -6.20
N LEU A 111 6.35 4.76 -7.36
CA LEU A 111 6.81 4.37 -8.71
C LEU A 111 8.33 4.43 -8.88
N SER A 112 8.95 5.51 -8.44
CA SER A 112 10.37 5.79 -8.65
C SER A 112 11.32 4.82 -7.91
N ASN A 113 10.81 4.09 -6.92
CA ASN A 113 11.61 3.12 -6.16
C ASN A 113 12.02 1.93 -7.02
N ILE A 114 11.20 1.53 -8.01
CA ILE A 114 11.48 0.37 -8.87
C ILE A 114 12.84 0.47 -9.57
N SER A 115 13.24 1.67 -9.94
CA SER A 115 14.46 1.95 -10.70
C SER A 115 15.60 2.54 -9.85
N PHE A 116 15.47 2.53 -8.52
CA PHE A 116 16.48 3.13 -7.64
C PHE A 116 17.86 2.46 -7.83
N GLY A 117 18.88 3.30 -8.05
CA GLY A 117 20.24 2.83 -8.31
C GLY A 117 20.51 2.33 -9.73
N LEU A 118 19.55 2.38 -10.65
CA LEU A 118 19.72 1.95 -12.04
C LEU A 118 19.98 3.15 -12.97
N PRO A 119 20.67 2.94 -14.11
CA PRO A 119 20.70 3.90 -15.20
C PRO A 119 19.34 3.98 -15.89
N GLU A 120 19.13 5.05 -16.68
CA GLU A 120 17.95 5.20 -17.56
C GLU A 120 16.60 5.00 -16.83
N ARG A 121 16.50 5.52 -15.61
CA ARG A 121 15.35 5.33 -14.71
C ARG A 121 14.00 5.64 -15.33
N SER A 122 13.93 6.61 -16.24
CA SER A 122 12.69 7.00 -16.90
C SER A 122 12.06 5.85 -17.69
N TYR A 123 12.86 5.08 -18.41
CA TYR A 123 12.37 3.92 -19.17
C TYR A 123 11.83 2.82 -18.25
N VAL A 124 12.58 2.53 -17.18
CA VAL A 124 12.14 1.53 -16.18
C VAL A 124 10.85 1.96 -15.50
N ASN A 125 10.76 3.22 -15.07
CA ASN A 125 9.57 3.78 -14.43
C ASN A 125 8.37 3.76 -15.38
N THR A 126 8.56 4.15 -16.66
CA THR A 126 7.47 4.13 -17.65
C THR A 126 6.99 2.72 -17.92
N ALA A 127 7.90 1.76 -18.11
CA ALA A 127 7.53 0.36 -18.33
C ALA A 127 6.74 -0.19 -17.14
N PHE A 128 7.22 0.02 -15.91
CA PHE A 128 6.56 -0.44 -14.71
C PHE A 128 5.18 0.21 -14.53
N LEU A 129 5.08 1.53 -14.73
CA LEU A 129 3.79 2.24 -14.66
C LEU A 129 2.79 1.71 -15.68
N THR A 130 3.24 1.46 -16.92
CA THR A 130 2.38 0.92 -17.97
C THR A 130 1.82 -0.44 -17.57
N ILE A 131 2.65 -1.33 -17.04
CA ILE A 131 2.21 -2.64 -16.58
C ILE A 131 1.24 -2.52 -15.41
N ALA A 132 1.55 -1.67 -14.43
CA ALA A 132 0.70 -1.46 -13.25
C ALA A 132 -0.69 -0.93 -13.65
N VAL A 133 -0.76 0.02 -14.59
CA VAL A 133 -2.03 0.54 -15.12
C VAL A 133 -2.80 -0.53 -15.89
N VAL A 134 -2.13 -1.35 -16.68
CA VAL A 134 -2.78 -2.45 -17.42
C VAL A 134 -3.35 -3.51 -16.48
N VAL A 135 -2.62 -3.87 -15.43
CA VAL A 135 -3.12 -4.78 -14.38
C VAL A 135 -4.37 -4.21 -13.73
N TYR A 136 -4.36 -2.93 -13.36
CA TYR A 136 -5.50 -2.24 -12.75
C TYR A 136 -6.71 -2.16 -13.71
N ILE A 137 -6.50 -1.75 -14.98
CA ILE A 137 -7.57 -1.64 -15.99
C ILE A 137 -8.16 -3.02 -16.34
N LYS A 138 -7.34 -4.06 -16.40
CA LYS A 138 -7.79 -5.43 -16.69
C LYS A 138 -8.82 -5.91 -15.68
N ILE A 139 -8.65 -5.50 -14.43
CA ILE A 139 -9.56 -5.80 -13.33
C ILE A 139 -10.87 -5.01 -13.48
N THR A 140 -10.79 -3.73 -13.85
CA THR A 140 -11.96 -2.86 -14.05
C THR A 140 -12.80 -3.30 -15.26
N VAL A 141 -12.17 -3.72 -16.35
CA VAL A 141 -12.89 -4.19 -17.57
C VAL A 141 -13.52 -5.57 -17.36
N GLY A 142 -12.95 -6.43 -16.52
CA GLY A 142 -13.54 -7.72 -16.16
C GLY A 142 -14.87 -7.63 -15.39
N LEU A 143 -15.23 -6.46 -14.86
CA LEU A 143 -16.51 -6.21 -14.20
C LEU A 143 -17.63 -5.76 -15.16
N PHE A 144 -17.34 -5.55 -16.44
CA PHE A 144 -18.30 -5.09 -17.45
C PHE A 144 -18.64 -6.12 -18.54
N PHE A 145 -18.22 -7.39 -18.38
CA PHE A 145 -18.58 -8.47 -19.31
C PHE A 145 -19.13 -9.68 -18.57
#